data_e317e5f2827fc34b944d8d84ec44550d
#
_entry.id   e317e5f2827fc34b944d8d84ec44550d
#
_cell.length_a   1.000
_cell.length_b   1.000
_cell.length_c   1.000
_cell.angle_alpha   90.00
_cell.angle_beta   90.00
_cell.angle_gamma   90.00
#
_symmetry.space_group_name_H-M   'P 1'
#
loop_
_entity.id
_entity.type
_entity.pdbx_description
1 polymer ?
#
loop_
_entity_poly.entity_id
_entity_poly.type
_entity_poly.pdbx_seq_one_letter_code
_entity_poly.pdbx_strand_id
1 'polypeptide(L)' 'PLGGEVLDPAQLLDLNTALEQLAEIDEREAKIVTLRFFGGLTVEQVAEVVGVSKRTVENDWRHAKAWLRLRLSETGSP' A
#
# COMPACT_ATOMS: atom_id res chain seq x y z
N PRO A 1 -1.64 -9.81 6.43
CA PRO A 1 -0.82 -8.71 5.92
C PRO A 1 -1.14 -8.38 4.48
N LEU A 2 -0.82 -7.17 4.12
CA LEU A 2 -0.97 -6.74 2.73
C LEU A 2 -0.04 -7.57 1.85
N GLY A 3 -0.53 -8.11 0.79
CA GLY A 3 0.27 -8.84 -0.18
C GLY A 3 0.23 -10.35 -0.06
N GLY A 4 -0.37 -10.88 0.99
CA GLY A 4 -0.42 -12.32 1.17
C GLY A 4 -1.78 -12.87 1.54
N GLU A 5 -2.62 -12.04 2.10
CA GLU A 5 -3.91 -12.48 2.61
C GLU A 5 -5.06 -12.03 1.72
N VAL A 6 -6.07 -12.87 1.68
CA VAL A 6 -7.33 -12.52 1.02
C VAL A 6 -8.13 -11.63 1.98
N LEU A 7 -8.54 -10.48 1.50
CA LEU A 7 -9.36 -9.54 2.26
C LEU A 7 -10.83 -9.81 1.95
N ASP A 8 -11.66 -9.70 2.98
CA ASP A 8 -13.10 -9.73 2.74
C ASP A 8 -13.56 -8.39 2.13
N PRO A 9 -14.80 -8.30 1.61
CA PRO A 9 -15.26 -7.07 0.97
C PRO A 9 -15.19 -5.83 1.84
N ALA A 10 -15.46 -5.94 3.13
CA ALA A 10 -15.41 -4.79 4.03
C ALA A 10 -13.97 -4.31 4.21
N GLN A 11 -13.04 -5.24 4.37
CA GLN A 11 -11.61 -4.91 4.49
C GLN A 11 -11.09 -4.27 3.22
N LEU A 12 -11.54 -4.74 2.07
CA LEU A 12 -11.12 -4.19 0.79
C LEU A 12 -11.61 -2.75 0.62
N LEU A 13 -12.84 -2.45 1.05
CA LEU A 13 -13.36 -1.08 1.02
C LEU A 13 -12.58 -0.17 1.98
N ASP A 14 -12.27 -0.68 3.17
CA ASP A 14 -11.47 0.07 4.13
C ASP A 14 -10.07 0.35 3.59
N LEU A 15 -9.48 -0.62 2.91
CA LEU A 15 -8.17 -0.45 2.28
C LEU A 15 -8.23 0.62 1.20
N ASN A 16 -9.27 0.60 0.37
CA ASN A 16 -9.42 1.58 -0.69
C ASN A 16 -9.52 3.00 -0.11
N THR A 17 -10.31 3.18 0.93
CA THR A 17 -10.44 4.47 1.61
C THR A 17 -9.10 4.90 2.22
N ALA A 18 -8.39 3.98 2.86
CA ALA A 18 -7.09 4.26 3.45
C ALA A 18 -6.07 4.66 2.38
N LEU A 19 -6.11 4.03 1.21
CA LEU A 19 -5.23 4.39 0.10
C LEU A 19 -5.50 5.79 -0.41
N GLU A 20 -6.77 6.19 -0.48
CA GLU A 20 -7.11 7.55 -0.87
C GLU A 20 -6.53 8.57 0.12
N GLN A 21 -6.61 8.26 1.41
CA GLN A 21 -6.03 9.10 2.45
C GLN A 21 -4.50 9.14 2.35
N LEU A 22 -3.89 7.99 2.09
CA LEU A 22 -2.44 7.92 1.93
C LEU A 22 -1.99 8.76 0.73
N ALA A 23 -2.75 8.73 -0.35
CA ALA A 23 -2.42 9.51 -1.54
C ALA A 23 -2.40 11.02 -1.27
N GLU A 24 -3.23 11.48 -0.34
CA GLU A 24 -3.22 12.88 0.06
C GLU A 24 -1.96 13.24 0.86
N ILE A 25 -1.40 12.27 1.57
CA ILE A 25 -0.19 12.46 2.38
C ILE A 25 1.06 12.24 1.53
N ASP A 26 1.09 11.14 0.79
CA ASP A 26 2.23 10.76 -0.03
C ASP A 26 1.74 9.97 -1.24
N GLU A 27 1.61 10.68 -2.35
CA GLU A 27 1.11 10.11 -3.59
C GLU A 27 1.98 8.97 -4.09
N ARG A 28 3.30 9.08 -3.95
CA ARG A 28 4.21 8.02 -4.39
C ARG A 28 4.03 6.75 -3.59
N GLU A 29 3.88 6.85 -2.27
CA GLU A 29 3.64 5.66 -1.44
C GLU A 29 2.33 4.97 -1.82
N ALA A 30 1.27 5.75 -2.04
CA ALA A 30 -0.01 5.19 -2.45
C ALA A 30 0.10 4.47 -3.79
N LYS A 31 0.85 5.04 -4.73
CA LYS A 31 1.08 4.42 -6.04
C LYS A 31 1.86 3.12 -5.89
N ILE A 32 2.87 3.10 -5.05
CA ILE A 32 3.67 1.90 -4.79
C ILE A 32 2.80 0.78 -4.23
N VAL A 33 1.93 1.10 -3.26
CA VAL A 33 1.01 0.12 -2.70
C VAL A 33 0.08 -0.43 -3.78
N THR A 34 -0.48 0.45 -4.60
CA THR A 34 -1.37 0.05 -5.68
C THR A 34 -0.68 -0.92 -6.65
N LEU A 35 0.53 -0.60 -7.05
CA LEU A 35 1.28 -1.44 -7.99
C LEU A 35 1.68 -2.76 -7.37
N ARG A 36 2.07 -2.76 -6.11
CA ARG A 36 2.49 -3.98 -5.42
C ARG A 36 1.32 -4.87 -5.06
N PHE A 37 0.29 -4.29 -4.42
CA PHE A 37 -0.81 -5.07 -3.88
C PHE A 37 -1.82 -5.47 -4.95
N PHE A 38 -2.26 -4.51 -5.74
CA PHE A 38 -3.28 -4.79 -6.76
C PHE A 38 -2.67 -5.21 -8.10
N GLY A 39 -1.52 -4.63 -8.45
CA GLY A 39 -0.86 -4.94 -9.72
C GLY A 39 0.02 -6.17 -9.68
N GLY A 40 0.42 -6.62 -8.50
CA GLY A 40 1.29 -7.78 -8.35
C GLY A 40 2.71 -7.57 -8.88
N LEU A 41 3.14 -6.33 -9.00
CA LEU A 41 4.48 -6.04 -9.51
C LEU A 41 5.55 -6.34 -8.46
N THR A 42 6.72 -6.73 -8.93
CA THR A 42 7.89 -6.87 -8.06
C THR A 42 8.43 -5.50 -7.68
N VAL A 43 9.29 -5.47 -6.66
CA VAL A 43 9.96 -4.22 -6.25
C VAL A 43 10.73 -3.62 -7.42
N GLU A 44 11.42 -4.44 -8.19
CA GLU A 44 12.17 -3.99 -9.35
C GLU A 44 11.27 -3.36 -10.41
N GLN A 45 10.13 -3.99 -10.67
CA GLN A 45 9.17 -3.46 -11.64
C GLN A 45 8.56 -2.14 -11.19
N VAL A 46 8.25 -2.05 -9.90
CA VAL A 46 7.69 -0.81 -9.33
C VAL A 46 8.73 0.31 -9.43
N ALA A 47 9.99 0.01 -9.13
CA ALA A 47 11.07 1.00 -9.23
C ALA A 47 11.16 1.58 -10.64
N GLU A 48 11.03 0.71 -11.63
CA GLU A 48 11.06 1.11 -13.03
C GLU A 48 9.88 2.01 -13.40
N VAL A 49 8.68 1.59 -12.99
CA VAL A 49 7.45 2.33 -13.31
C VAL A 49 7.43 3.70 -12.64
N VAL A 50 7.82 3.74 -11.38
CA VAL A 50 7.76 4.97 -10.59
C VAL A 50 8.98 5.88 -10.86
N GLY A 51 10.08 5.30 -11.33
CA GLY A 51 11.28 6.06 -11.64
C GLY A 51 12.11 6.39 -10.42
N VAL A 52 12.17 5.49 -9.45
CA VAL A 52 12.98 5.64 -8.24
C VAL A 52 13.84 4.38 -8.06
N SER A 53 14.77 4.43 -7.10
CA SER A 53 15.61 3.28 -6.82
C SER A 53 14.80 2.17 -6.13
N LYS A 54 15.29 0.95 -6.25
CA LYS A 54 14.72 -0.20 -5.54
C LYS A 54 14.66 0.05 -4.04
N ARG A 55 15.72 0.64 -3.50
CA ARG A 55 15.80 0.96 -2.07
C ARG A 55 14.68 1.92 -1.65
N THR A 56 14.41 2.92 -2.46
CA THR A 56 13.32 3.85 -2.20
C THR A 56 11.97 3.13 -2.19
N VAL A 57 11.76 2.22 -3.15
CA VAL A 57 10.53 1.43 -3.19
C VAL A 57 10.41 0.59 -1.91
N GLU A 58 11.47 -0.06 -1.49
CA GLU A 58 11.45 -0.89 -0.29
C GLU A 58 11.14 -0.08 0.96
N ASN A 59 11.73 1.09 1.09
CA ASN A 59 11.48 1.97 2.22
C ASN A 59 10.04 2.50 2.22
N ASP A 60 9.57 2.96 1.07
CA ASP A 60 8.21 3.48 0.93
C ASP A 60 7.18 2.37 1.18
N TRP A 61 7.44 1.18 0.68
CA TRP A 61 6.55 0.03 0.88
C TRP A 61 6.45 -0.33 2.36
N ARG A 62 7.58 -0.36 3.07
CA ARG A 62 7.60 -0.66 4.50
C ARG A 62 6.82 0.38 5.29
N HIS A 63 7.06 1.65 5.00
CA HIS A 63 6.38 2.74 5.66
C HIS A 63 4.88 2.72 5.38
N ALA A 64 4.52 2.53 4.13
CA ALA A 64 3.11 2.48 3.72
C ALA A 64 2.38 1.31 4.36
N LYS A 65 3.00 0.14 4.43
CA LYS A 65 2.38 -1.01 5.08
C LYS A 65 2.12 -0.75 6.56
N ALA A 66 3.08 -0.14 7.25
CA ALA A 66 2.92 0.17 8.66
C ALA A 66 1.78 1.16 8.87
N TRP A 67 1.72 2.20 8.06
CA TRP A 67 0.67 3.21 8.12
C TRP A 67 -0.72 2.58 7.84
N LEU A 68 -0.80 1.75 6.80
CA LEU A 68 -2.06 1.10 6.43
C LEU A 68 -2.54 0.13 7.50
N ARG A 69 -1.62 -0.64 8.08
CA ARG A 69 -1.99 -1.55 9.17
C ARG A 69 -2.59 -0.82 10.34
N LEU A 70 -2.01 0.32 10.69
CA LEU A 70 -2.50 1.13 11.78
C LEU A 70 -3.90 1.67 11.47
N ARG A 71 -4.10 2.19 10.27
CA ARG A 71 -5.40 2.72 9.85
C ARG A 71 -6.47 1.64 9.80
N LEU A 72 -6.16 0.49 9.22
CA LEU A 72 -7.10 -0.61 9.11
C LEU A 72 -7.43 -1.21 10.47
N SER A 73 -6.47 -1.24 11.36
CA SER A 73 -6.70 -1.70 12.74
C SER A 73 -7.67 -0.78 13.47
N GLU A 74 -7.55 0.53 13.27
CA GLU A 74 -8.46 1.50 13.87
C GLU A 74 -9.88 1.35 13.35
N THR A 75 -10.03 1.19 12.03
CA THR A 75 -11.35 1.09 11.41
C THR A 75 -11.98 -0.28 11.57
N GLY A 76 -11.15 -1.33 11.64
CA GLY A 76 -11.61 -2.70 11.77
C GLY A 76 -11.83 -3.18 13.20
N SER A 77 -11.52 -2.37 14.18
CA SER A 77 -11.68 -2.73 15.57
C SER A 77 -13.13 -2.76 15.98
N PRO A 78 -13.53 -3.81 16.69
CA PRO A 78 -14.89 -3.86 17.22
C PRO A 78 -15.07 -2.80 18.29
#